data_144ea83e78da25b80956d0b236ff1cb2
#
_entry.id   144ea83e78da25b80956d0b236ff1cb2
#
_cell.length_a   1.000
_cell.length_b   1.000
_cell.length_c   1.000
_cell.angle_alpha   90.00
_cell.angle_beta   90.00
_cell.angle_gamma   90.00
#
_symmetry.space_group_name_H-M   'P 1'
#
loop_
_entity.id
_entity.type
_entity.pdbx_description
1 polymer ?
#
loop_
_entity_poly.entity_id
_entity_poly.type
_entity_poly.pdbx_seq_one_letter_code
_entity_poly.pdbx_strand_id
1 'polypeptide(L)'
;MLEFNIPTLKYLSYRHGQIAYVDTGEGPTLFLLHGMNGNSKSWANLFHSLNSSYRVIAWDAPSFGKSDVFGDSIEDYKNAAKALIETLKLENIILIGHSMGGLIATQLANDHDVSISGLILSSTHLGFGRPKGD
;
A
#
# COMPACT_ATOMS: atom_id res chain seq x y z
N MET A 1 -18.80 21.73 7.08
CA MET A 1 -18.24 20.66 6.25
C MET A 1 -16.88 20.24 6.80
N LEU A 2 -16.70 18.95 6.93
CA LEU A 2 -15.41 18.43 7.36
C LEU A 2 -14.51 18.26 6.16
N GLU A 3 -13.35 18.89 6.23
CA GLU A 3 -12.32 18.67 5.24
C GLU A 3 -11.18 17.92 5.90
N PHE A 4 -10.70 16.87 5.24
CA PHE A 4 -9.56 16.12 5.72
C PHE A 4 -8.31 16.62 5.00
N ASN A 5 -7.33 17.06 5.77
CA ASN A 5 -6.03 17.41 5.23
C ASN A 5 -5.35 16.13 4.75
N ILE A 6 -5.10 16.05 3.46
CA ILE A 6 -4.37 14.94 2.88
C ILE A 6 -2.89 15.26 3.00
N PRO A 7 -2.09 14.39 3.62
CA PRO A 7 -0.66 14.65 3.74
C PRO A 7 -0.01 14.81 2.37
N THR A 8 1.06 15.60 2.34
CA THR A 8 1.81 15.87 1.12
C THR A 8 2.43 14.58 0.58
N LEU A 9 2.31 14.37 -0.72
CA LEU A 9 2.96 13.24 -1.38
C LEU A 9 4.47 13.40 -1.33
N LYS A 10 5.14 12.29 -1.08
CA LYS A 10 6.58 12.14 -1.21
C LYS A 10 6.86 11.21 -2.38
N TYR A 11 8.07 11.23 -2.87
CA TYR A 11 8.43 10.45 -4.05
C TYR A 11 9.71 9.66 -3.78
N LEU A 12 9.64 8.38 -4.13
CA LEU A 12 10.79 7.49 -4.10
C LEU A 12 11.26 7.28 -5.52
N SER A 13 12.54 7.53 -5.76
CA SER A 13 13.15 7.15 -7.04
C SER A 13 13.25 5.64 -7.11
N TYR A 14 12.69 5.06 -8.15
CA TYR A 14 12.65 3.62 -8.35
C TYR A 14 12.84 3.32 -9.83
N ARG A 15 13.89 2.54 -10.15
CA ARG A 15 14.24 2.26 -11.54
C ARG A 15 14.36 3.57 -12.33
N HIS A 16 13.57 3.74 -13.39
CA HIS A 16 13.61 4.92 -14.28
C HIS A 16 12.47 5.91 -14.00
N GLY A 17 11.85 5.82 -12.85
CA GLY A 17 10.70 6.68 -12.50
C GLY A 17 10.57 6.88 -11.01
N GLN A 18 9.36 7.15 -10.56
CA GLN A 18 9.06 7.47 -9.17
C GLN A 18 7.82 6.74 -8.67
N ILE A 19 7.85 6.40 -7.39
CA ILE A 19 6.68 5.91 -6.65
C ILE A 19 6.26 7.02 -5.70
N ALA A 20 4.99 7.42 -5.79
CA ALA A 20 4.42 8.43 -4.90
C ALA A 20 3.85 7.75 -3.65
N TYR A 21 4.02 8.38 -2.51
CA TYR A 21 3.49 7.83 -1.27
C TYR A 21 3.27 8.93 -0.23
N VAL A 22 2.51 8.58 0.78
CA VAL A 22 2.28 9.39 1.98
C VAL A 22 2.95 8.68 3.14
N ASP A 23 3.60 9.44 4.01
CA ASP A 23 4.22 8.95 5.24
C ASP A 23 3.92 9.96 6.33
N THR A 24 3.04 9.59 7.26
CA THR A 24 2.58 10.51 8.29
C THR A 24 2.36 9.78 9.61
N GLY A 25 2.53 10.51 10.71
CA GLY A 25 2.28 9.98 12.04
C GLY A 25 3.47 9.27 12.66
N GLU A 26 3.28 8.83 13.90
CA GLU A 26 4.29 8.13 14.68
C GLU A 26 3.64 6.97 15.42
N GLY A 27 4.37 5.90 15.60
CA GLY A 27 3.91 4.69 16.28
C GLY A 27 4.15 3.46 15.43
N PRO A 28 3.44 2.36 15.73
CA PRO A 28 3.52 1.17 14.89
C PRO A 28 3.18 1.49 13.44
N THR A 29 3.84 0.83 12.50
CA THR A 29 3.72 1.15 11.08
C THR A 29 2.55 0.42 10.44
N LEU A 30 1.67 1.18 9.79
CA LEU A 30 0.62 0.67 8.93
C LEU A 30 0.98 0.99 7.49
N PHE A 31 0.88 0.01 6.60
CA PHE A 31 1.06 0.24 5.17
C PHE A 31 -0.26 -0.08 4.47
N LEU A 32 -0.85 0.95 3.88
CA LEU A 32 -2.17 0.89 3.26
C LEU A 32 -2.01 0.73 1.75
N LEU A 33 -2.58 -0.35 1.21
CA LEU A 33 -2.48 -0.67 -0.21
C LEU A 33 -3.88 -0.63 -0.83
N HIS A 34 -4.10 0.36 -1.69
CA HIS A 34 -5.40 0.60 -2.32
C HIS A 34 -5.73 -0.43 -3.40
N GLY A 35 -6.99 -0.47 -3.79
CA GLY A 35 -7.47 -1.32 -4.87
C GLY A 35 -7.36 -0.65 -6.23
N MET A 36 -7.83 -1.38 -7.26
CA MET A 36 -7.90 -0.86 -8.61
C MET A 36 -8.76 0.40 -8.65
N ASN A 37 -8.35 1.39 -9.42
CA ASN A 37 -8.97 2.71 -9.50
C ASN A 37 -8.80 3.56 -8.24
N GLY A 38 -8.00 3.09 -7.26
CA GLY A 38 -7.67 3.86 -6.08
C GLY A 38 -6.31 4.53 -6.18
N ASN A 39 -5.91 5.15 -5.08
CA ASN A 39 -4.59 5.74 -4.89
C ASN A 39 -4.43 6.03 -3.39
N SER A 40 -3.34 6.73 -3.02
CA SER A 40 -3.11 7.06 -1.60
C SER A 40 -4.26 7.86 -0.98
N LYS A 41 -4.95 8.68 -1.77
CA LYS A 41 -6.07 9.50 -1.27
C LYS A 41 -7.31 8.68 -0.91
N SER A 42 -7.40 7.43 -1.36
CA SER A 42 -8.48 6.53 -0.97
C SER A 42 -8.57 6.36 0.54
N TRP A 43 -7.49 6.61 1.25
CA TRP A 43 -7.38 6.42 2.70
C TRP A 43 -7.50 7.72 3.48
N ALA A 44 -7.98 8.80 2.86
CA ALA A 44 -7.99 10.14 3.47
C ALA A 44 -8.60 10.16 4.86
N ASN A 45 -9.72 9.45 5.07
CA ASN A 45 -10.38 9.40 6.38
C ASN A 45 -9.50 8.73 7.45
N LEU A 46 -8.71 7.73 7.03
CA LEU A 46 -7.88 6.97 7.96
C LEU A 46 -6.65 7.75 8.40
N PHE A 47 -6.07 8.56 7.54
CA PHE A 47 -4.92 9.38 7.96
C PHE A 47 -5.26 10.21 9.18
N HIS A 48 -6.39 10.89 9.12
CA HIS A 48 -6.80 11.78 10.20
C HIS A 48 -7.09 11.02 11.51
N SER A 49 -7.65 9.83 11.39
CA SER A 49 -8.01 9.02 12.56
C SER A 49 -6.81 8.30 13.17
N LEU A 50 -5.79 7.95 12.38
CA LEU A 50 -4.76 7.03 12.81
C LEU A 50 -3.39 7.67 13.05
N ASN A 51 -3.11 8.83 12.45
CA ASN A 51 -1.76 9.37 12.47
C ASN A 51 -1.29 9.88 13.84
N SER A 52 -2.16 9.96 14.83
CA SER A 52 -1.75 10.29 16.20
C SER A 52 -1.25 9.08 16.98
N SER A 53 -1.55 7.87 16.51
CA SER A 53 -1.21 6.62 17.21
C SER A 53 -0.36 5.69 16.37
N TYR A 54 -0.31 5.90 15.06
CA TYR A 54 0.38 5.03 14.11
C TYR A 54 1.16 5.86 13.10
N ARG A 55 2.26 5.29 12.62
CA ARG A 55 2.89 5.77 11.41
C ARG A 55 2.14 5.15 10.24
N VAL A 56 1.56 5.99 9.39
CA VAL A 56 0.72 5.54 8.29
C VAL A 56 1.43 5.82 6.97
N ILE A 57 1.71 4.75 6.24
CA ILE A 57 2.26 4.80 4.90
C ILE A 57 1.16 4.40 3.94
N ALA A 58 0.92 5.19 2.91
CA ALA A 58 -0.01 4.84 1.85
C ALA A 58 0.61 5.23 0.52
N TRP A 59 0.63 4.33 -0.42
CA TRP A 59 1.26 4.58 -1.70
C TRP A 59 0.24 4.78 -2.81
N ASP A 60 0.73 5.36 -3.91
CA ASP A 60 0.09 5.20 -5.20
C ASP A 60 0.79 4.01 -5.85
N ALA A 61 0.06 2.92 -6.06
CA ALA A 61 0.64 1.74 -6.70
C ALA A 61 1.15 2.09 -8.10
N PRO A 62 2.11 1.36 -8.65
CA PRO A 62 2.55 1.59 -10.02
C PRO A 62 1.38 1.72 -10.99
N SER A 63 1.42 2.71 -11.85
CA SER A 63 0.39 3.06 -12.83
C SER A 63 -0.82 3.80 -12.25
N PHE A 64 -0.85 4.03 -10.94
CA PHE A 64 -1.96 4.74 -10.29
C PHE A 64 -1.49 6.06 -9.69
N GLY A 65 -2.42 7.00 -9.54
CA GLY A 65 -2.12 8.28 -8.94
C GLY A 65 -0.94 8.97 -9.61
N LYS A 66 0.05 9.33 -8.81
CA LYS A 66 1.26 10.02 -9.26
C LYS A 66 2.47 9.11 -9.44
N SER A 67 2.30 7.81 -9.26
CA SER A 67 3.38 6.85 -9.52
C SER A 67 3.50 6.53 -11.00
N ASP A 68 4.73 6.25 -11.42
CA ASP A 68 5.00 5.85 -12.80
C ASP A 68 4.63 4.38 -13.04
N VAL A 69 4.74 3.95 -14.28
CA VAL A 69 4.44 2.58 -14.69
C VAL A 69 5.68 1.72 -14.52
N PHE A 70 5.56 0.60 -13.78
CA PHE A 70 6.65 -0.34 -13.56
C PHE A 70 6.20 -1.78 -13.80
N GLY A 71 5.35 -1.98 -14.80
CA GLY A 71 4.72 -3.25 -15.06
C GLY A 71 3.31 -3.30 -14.46
N ASP A 72 2.60 -4.38 -14.73
CA ASP A 72 1.20 -4.51 -14.34
C ASP A 72 0.87 -5.85 -13.66
N SER A 73 1.86 -6.66 -13.37
CA SER A 73 1.66 -7.90 -12.64
C SER A 73 1.67 -7.65 -11.13
N ILE A 74 1.07 -8.56 -10.39
CA ILE A 74 1.14 -8.50 -8.91
C ILE A 74 2.59 -8.56 -8.44
N GLU A 75 3.43 -9.34 -9.13
CA GLU A 75 4.86 -9.42 -8.82
C GLU A 75 5.54 -8.06 -9.00
N ASP A 76 5.21 -7.34 -10.07
CA ASP A 76 5.76 -6.00 -10.29
C ASP A 76 5.35 -5.04 -9.17
N TYR A 77 4.10 -5.10 -8.75
CA TYR A 77 3.60 -4.27 -7.65
C TYR A 77 4.27 -4.63 -6.34
N LYS A 78 4.42 -5.93 -6.07
CA LYS A 78 5.10 -6.41 -4.88
C LYS A 78 6.53 -5.89 -4.81
N ASN A 79 7.25 -5.98 -5.93
CA ASN A 79 8.65 -5.53 -5.98
C ASN A 79 8.76 -4.02 -5.73
N ALA A 80 7.85 -3.23 -6.28
CA ALA A 80 7.82 -1.79 -6.01
C ALA A 80 7.51 -1.50 -4.53
N ALA A 81 6.57 -2.23 -3.94
CA ALA A 81 6.25 -2.08 -2.52
C ALA A 81 7.44 -2.46 -1.64
N LYS A 82 8.17 -3.53 -2.00
CA LYS A 82 9.38 -3.91 -1.27
C LYS A 82 10.43 -2.81 -1.33
N ALA A 83 10.60 -2.19 -2.48
CA ALA A 83 11.55 -1.08 -2.61
C ALA A 83 11.21 0.07 -1.67
N LEU A 84 9.93 0.39 -1.53
CA LEU A 84 9.47 1.42 -0.60
C LEU A 84 9.74 0.99 0.85
N ILE A 85 9.40 -0.24 1.20
CA ILE A 85 9.62 -0.79 2.54
C ILE A 85 11.11 -0.73 2.90
N GLU A 86 11.97 -1.16 1.98
CA GLU A 86 13.42 -1.19 2.20
C GLU A 86 14.00 0.20 2.34
N THR A 87 13.59 1.12 1.46
CA THR A 87 14.09 2.49 1.49
C THR A 87 13.71 3.21 2.79
N LEU A 88 12.47 3.02 3.23
CA LEU A 88 11.99 3.63 4.48
C LEU A 88 12.38 2.82 5.71
N LYS A 89 13.02 1.66 5.54
CA LYS A 89 13.45 0.77 6.63
C LYS A 89 12.30 0.39 7.55
N LEU A 90 11.17 0.03 6.95
CA LEU A 90 9.99 -0.34 7.72
C LEU A 90 10.12 -1.75 8.28
N GLU A 91 9.73 -1.91 9.54
CA GLU A 91 9.75 -3.18 10.24
C GLU A 91 8.46 -3.37 11.02
N ASN A 92 8.12 -4.62 11.29
CA ASN A 92 6.93 -4.99 12.08
C ASN A 92 5.67 -4.33 11.49
N ILE A 93 5.51 -4.44 10.19
CA ILE A 93 4.49 -3.73 9.44
C ILE A 93 3.14 -4.42 9.58
N ILE A 94 2.10 -3.65 9.83
CA ILE A 94 0.73 -4.10 9.66
C ILE A 94 0.29 -3.69 8.25
N LEU A 95 0.05 -4.68 7.41
CA LEU A 95 -0.41 -4.45 6.04
C LEU A 95 -1.93 -4.38 6.03
N ILE A 96 -2.47 -3.36 5.37
CA ILE A 96 -3.92 -3.22 5.17
C ILE A 96 -4.15 -3.10 3.68
N GLY A 97 -4.72 -4.13 3.08
CA GLY A 97 -4.94 -4.19 1.65
C GLY A 97 -6.40 -4.27 1.28
N HIS A 98 -6.80 -3.47 0.30
CA HIS A 98 -8.15 -3.47 -0.23
C HIS A 98 -8.13 -3.97 -1.68
N SER A 99 -8.95 -4.99 -1.99
CA SER A 99 -9.09 -5.53 -3.34
C SER A 99 -7.73 -5.94 -3.91
N MET A 100 -7.28 -5.34 -5.02
CA MET A 100 -5.95 -5.59 -5.59
C MET A 100 -4.84 -5.40 -4.56
N GLY A 101 -4.95 -4.36 -3.71
CA GLY A 101 -3.99 -4.13 -2.65
C GLY A 101 -3.89 -5.28 -1.67
N GLY A 102 -4.96 -6.02 -1.47
CA GLY A 102 -4.96 -7.22 -0.64
C GLY A 102 -4.15 -8.35 -1.25
N LEU A 103 -4.17 -8.49 -2.58
CA LEU A 103 -3.33 -9.48 -3.26
C LEU A 103 -1.85 -9.12 -3.11
N ILE A 104 -1.52 -7.86 -3.24
CA ILE A 104 -0.16 -7.37 -3.06
C ILE A 104 0.28 -7.60 -1.60
N ALA A 105 -0.57 -7.26 -0.64
CA ALA A 105 -0.29 -7.44 0.78
C ALA A 105 -0.04 -8.91 1.12
N THR A 106 -0.82 -9.82 0.54
CA THR A 106 -0.64 -11.24 0.75
C THR A 106 0.72 -11.72 0.22
N GLN A 107 1.13 -11.24 -0.94
CA GLN A 107 2.44 -11.57 -1.50
C GLN A 107 3.57 -11.04 -0.61
N LEU A 108 3.42 -9.83 -0.06
CA LEU A 108 4.39 -9.27 0.85
C LEU A 108 4.46 -10.07 2.15
N ALA A 109 3.32 -10.49 2.68
CA ALA A 109 3.27 -11.26 3.92
C ALA A 109 3.94 -12.64 3.77
N ASN A 110 3.97 -13.18 2.55
CA ASN A 110 4.62 -14.45 2.26
C ASN A 110 6.12 -14.32 1.96
N ASP A 111 6.64 -13.11 1.93
CA ASP A 111 8.05 -12.86 1.62
C ASP A 111 8.86 -12.79 2.89
N HIS A 112 9.82 -13.71 3.05
CA HIS A 112 10.64 -13.80 4.26
C HIS A 112 11.53 -12.57 4.49
N ASP A 113 11.78 -11.78 3.45
CA ASP A 113 12.60 -10.58 3.56
C ASP A 113 11.80 -9.36 4.05
N VAL A 114 10.49 -9.51 4.24
CA VAL A 114 9.62 -8.42 4.67
C VAL A 114 9.14 -8.68 6.09
N SER A 115 9.37 -7.71 6.98
CA SER A 115 9.01 -7.82 8.39
C SER A 115 7.55 -7.40 8.59
N ILE A 116 6.66 -8.40 8.66
CA ILE A 116 5.21 -8.19 8.77
C ILE A 116 4.74 -8.69 10.13
N SER A 117 3.97 -7.87 10.84
CA SER A 117 3.37 -8.24 12.13
C SER A 117 1.86 -8.45 12.06
N GLY A 118 1.21 -8.01 11.00
CA GLY A 118 -0.23 -8.21 10.84
C GLY A 118 -0.66 -8.00 9.40
N LEU A 119 -1.81 -8.58 9.06
CA LEU A 119 -2.38 -8.50 7.72
C LEU A 119 -3.89 -8.35 7.84
N ILE A 120 -4.41 -7.25 7.30
CA ILE A 120 -5.84 -6.97 7.26
C ILE A 120 -6.25 -6.86 5.80
N LEU A 121 -7.22 -7.67 5.40
CA LEU A 121 -7.73 -7.70 4.03
C LEU A 121 -9.16 -7.22 3.98
N SER A 122 -9.44 -6.35 3.03
CA SER A 122 -10.76 -5.79 2.80
C SER A 122 -11.17 -6.05 1.36
N SER A 123 -12.31 -6.72 1.16
CA SER A 123 -12.88 -7.01 -0.17
C SER A 123 -11.87 -7.65 -1.11
N THR A 124 -11.07 -8.59 -0.60
CA THR A 124 -10.01 -9.24 -1.35
C THR A 124 -10.35 -10.69 -1.61
N HIS A 125 -10.25 -11.11 -2.87
CA HIS A 125 -10.37 -12.50 -3.27
C HIS A 125 -8.97 -13.10 -3.39
N LEU A 126 -8.67 -14.05 -2.54
CA LEU A 126 -7.39 -14.75 -2.58
C LEU A 126 -7.43 -15.98 -3.46
N GLY A 127 -8.61 -16.45 -3.72
CA GLY A 127 -8.81 -17.56 -4.66
C GLY A 127 -8.76 -17.02 -6.09
N PHE A 128 -8.16 -17.76 -6.96
CA PHE A 128 -8.04 -17.36 -8.35
C PHE A 128 -9.04 -18.10 -9.17
N GLY A 129 -9.59 -17.41 -10.09
CA GLY A 129 -10.62 -17.91 -10.90
C GLY A 129 -11.95 -17.91 -10.16
N ARG A 130 -12.99 -17.88 -10.92
CA ARG A 130 -14.33 -17.94 -10.40
C ARG A 130 -14.74 -19.38 -10.27
N PRO A 131 -15.65 -19.68 -9.37
CA PRO A 131 -16.27 -20.97 -9.36
C PRO A 131 -16.87 -21.28 -10.73
N LYS A 132 -16.83 -22.54 -11.12
CA LYS A 132 -17.43 -22.94 -12.38
C LYS A 132 -18.91 -22.67 -12.35
N GLY A 133 -19.42 -22.17 -13.44
CA GLY A 133 -20.83 -21.81 -13.55
C GLY A 133 -21.16 -20.38 -13.25
N ASP A 134 -20.17 -19.62 -12.90
CA ASP A 134 -20.31 -18.17 -12.68
C ASP A 134 -20.38 -17.41 -14.00
#